data_e48cb110a79a93008f980e26561ea7c1
#
_entry.id   e48cb110a79a93008f980e26561ea7c1
#
_cell.length_a   1.000
_cell.length_b   1.000
_cell.length_c   1.000
_cell.angle_alpha   90.00
_cell.angle_beta   90.00
_cell.angle_gamma   90.00
#
_symmetry.space_group_name_H-M   'P 1'
#
loop_
_entity.id
_entity.type
_entity.pdbx_description
1 polymer ?
#
loop_
_entity_poly.entity_id
_entity_poly.type
_entity_poly.pdbx_seq_one_letter_code
_entity_poly.pdbx_strand_id
1 'polypeptide(L)'
;CDTNYDNVVGWIKGTGYTSAAFDFPLKYIINNAFGNGNWGALTNKGVAGDPNMSRYAVTFIDNHDTYRNENGEKLQNNILAANAFILAMPGTPCIFLPHWKAYQTELQKMIAARNEAGITNQSRIVSGKYYDGGYVTIVQGEKSKIMVISGYPRGVNTEGYTLVSVGTAENPNYAFYKEANPAKDVTVYVEANEQPL
;
A
#
# COMPACT_ATOMS: atom_id res chain seq x y z
N CYS A 1 19.90 5.22 -10.97
CA CYS A 1 18.49 5.19 -10.56
C CYS A 1 17.71 6.11 -11.49
N ASP A 2 16.74 5.59 -12.25
CA ASP A 2 15.95 6.42 -13.16
C ASP A 2 14.60 6.74 -12.52
N THR A 3 14.32 8.02 -12.37
CA THR A 3 13.09 8.53 -11.77
C THR A 3 11.97 8.74 -12.80
N ASN A 4 12.33 8.62 -14.09
CA ASN A 4 11.40 8.78 -15.19
C ASN A 4 10.66 7.48 -15.47
N TYR A 5 9.33 7.54 -15.46
CA TYR A 5 8.47 6.39 -15.72
C TYR A 5 8.73 5.76 -17.09
N ASP A 6 8.83 6.57 -18.14
CA ASP A 6 9.00 6.06 -19.51
C ASP A 6 10.34 5.33 -19.70
N ASN A 7 11.39 5.80 -19.05
CA ASN A 7 12.69 5.16 -19.08
C ASN A 7 12.68 3.80 -18.38
N VAL A 8 12.07 3.71 -17.18
CA VAL A 8 11.94 2.44 -16.44
C VAL A 8 11.11 1.44 -17.24
N VAL A 9 9.97 1.88 -17.79
CA VAL A 9 9.11 1.05 -18.63
C VAL A 9 9.81 0.66 -19.94
N GLY A 10 10.54 1.58 -20.55
CA GLY A 10 11.36 1.33 -21.73
C GLY A 10 12.42 0.26 -21.49
N TRP A 11 13.07 0.30 -20.32
CA TRP A 11 14.03 -0.72 -19.91
C TRP A 11 13.36 -2.11 -19.74
N ILE A 12 12.22 -2.18 -19.03
CA ILE A 12 11.46 -3.43 -18.86
C ILE A 12 11.07 -4.01 -20.21
N LYS A 13 10.57 -3.19 -21.15
CA LYS A 13 10.26 -3.60 -22.53
C LYS A 13 11.49 -4.11 -23.27
N GLY A 14 12.62 -3.41 -23.11
CA GLY A 14 13.90 -3.78 -23.73
C GLY A 14 14.44 -5.13 -23.28
N THR A 15 14.08 -5.60 -22.06
CA THR A 15 14.40 -6.95 -21.59
C THR A 15 13.44 -8.02 -22.14
N GLY A 16 12.49 -7.67 -22.97
CA GLY A 16 11.44 -8.57 -23.43
C GLY A 16 10.47 -8.97 -22.31
N TYR A 17 10.26 -8.10 -21.32
CA TYR A 17 9.41 -8.34 -20.14
C TYR A 17 9.87 -9.53 -19.26
N THR A 18 11.15 -9.86 -19.28
CA THR A 18 11.71 -10.95 -18.46
C THR A 18 12.25 -10.48 -17.13
N SER A 19 12.31 -9.16 -16.91
CA SER A 19 12.87 -8.56 -15.69
C SER A 19 11.89 -7.58 -15.06
N ALA A 20 11.91 -7.52 -13.71
CA ALA A 20 11.27 -6.48 -12.94
C ALA A 20 12.27 -5.37 -12.61
N ALA A 21 11.77 -4.19 -12.28
CA ALA A 21 12.60 -3.05 -11.91
C ALA A 21 12.13 -2.44 -10.56
N PHE A 22 13.06 -1.87 -9.81
CA PHE A 22 12.72 -1.01 -8.69
C PHE A 22 11.96 0.21 -9.18
N ASP A 23 10.79 0.47 -8.59
CA ASP A 23 9.90 1.57 -8.95
C ASP A 23 10.40 2.89 -8.36
N PHE A 24 11.51 3.40 -8.91
CA PHE A 24 12.05 4.70 -8.52
C PHE A 24 11.08 5.85 -8.81
N PRO A 25 10.31 5.86 -9.91
CA PRO A 25 9.23 6.84 -10.10
C PRO A 25 8.28 6.91 -8.89
N LEU A 26 7.81 5.76 -8.39
CA LEU A 26 6.97 5.73 -7.21
C LEU A 26 7.71 6.16 -5.94
N LYS A 27 8.97 5.76 -5.77
CA LYS A 27 9.81 6.15 -4.62
C LYS A 27 9.85 7.67 -4.45
N TYR A 28 10.05 8.43 -5.52
CA TYR A 28 10.11 9.89 -5.43
C TYR A 28 8.74 10.54 -5.22
N ILE A 29 7.68 9.95 -5.77
CA ILE A 29 6.30 10.33 -5.47
C ILE A 29 6.01 10.17 -3.97
N ILE A 30 6.43 9.04 -3.39
CA ILE A 30 6.30 8.74 -1.96
C ILE A 30 7.10 9.75 -1.11
N ASN A 31 8.33 10.07 -1.50
CA ASN A 31 9.12 11.07 -0.80
C ASN A 31 8.43 12.44 -0.80
N ASN A 32 7.82 12.84 -1.91
CA ASN A 32 7.07 14.10 -1.99
C ASN A 32 5.80 14.06 -1.14
N ALA A 33 5.06 12.96 -1.17
CA ALA A 33 3.82 12.82 -0.40
C ALA A 33 4.09 12.72 1.10
N PHE A 34 4.86 11.73 1.52
CA PHE A 34 5.06 11.40 2.93
C PHE A 34 6.15 12.25 3.58
N GLY A 35 7.17 12.66 2.84
CA GLY A 35 8.24 13.53 3.33
C GLY A 35 7.81 14.98 3.50
N ASN A 36 7.02 15.49 2.55
CA ASN A 36 6.65 16.91 2.46
C ASN A 36 5.16 17.19 2.73
N GLY A 37 4.34 16.15 2.95
CA GLY A 37 2.90 16.30 3.14
C GLY A 37 2.12 16.62 1.85
N ASN A 38 2.74 16.47 0.69
CA ASN A 38 2.06 16.69 -0.61
C ASN A 38 1.26 15.46 -1.03
N TRP A 39 0.16 15.20 -0.34
CA TRP A 39 -0.68 14.01 -0.56
C TRP A 39 -1.23 13.91 -1.99
N GLY A 40 -1.42 15.04 -2.67
CA GLY A 40 -1.84 15.08 -4.08
C GLY A 40 -0.86 14.39 -5.04
N ALA A 41 0.42 14.28 -4.66
CA ALA A 41 1.42 13.56 -5.46
C ALA A 41 1.04 12.09 -5.67
N LEU A 42 0.30 11.47 -4.73
CA LEU A 42 -0.16 10.07 -4.82
C LEU A 42 -1.22 9.83 -5.92
N THR A 43 -1.68 10.88 -6.61
CA THR A 43 -2.48 10.74 -7.83
C THR A 43 -1.70 10.01 -8.92
N ASN A 44 -0.40 10.29 -9.05
CA ASN A 44 0.53 9.48 -9.82
C ASN A 44 1.08 8.35 -8.92
N LYS A 45 1.12 7.13 -9.42
CA LYS A 45 1.46 5.93 -8.64
C LYS A 45 2.64 5.14 -9.24
N GLY A 46 3.47 5.79 -10.06
CA GLY A 46 4.62 5.17 -10.67
C GLY A 46 4.27 3.96 -11.55
N VAL A 47 5.19 3.02 -11.64
CA VAL A 47 5.02 1.79 -12.43
C VAL A 47 3.99 0.85 -11.79
N ALA A 48 3.95 0.78 -10.45
CA ALA A 48 2.98 -0.03 -9.73
C ALA A 48 1.52 0.43 -9.95
N GLY A 49 1.31 1.68 -10.32
CA GLY A 49 -0.02 2.21 -10.61
C GLY A 49 -0.53 1.92 -12.01
N ASP A 50 0.32 1.49 -12.94
CA ASP A 50 -0.08 1.11 -14.29
C ASP A 50 -0.49 -0.37 -14.31
N PRO A 51 -1.77 -0.69 -14.62
CA PRO A 51 -2.27 -2.07 -14.62
C PRO A 51 -1.56 -2.98 -15.63
N ASN A 52 -0.91 -2.42 -16.65
CA ASN A 52 -0.15 -3.19 -17.63
C ASN A 52 1.30 -3.46 -17.19
N MET A 53 1.82 -2.66 -16.24
CA MET A 53 3.22 -2.69 -15.84
C MET A 53 3.44 -3.08 -14.38
N SER A 54 2.41 -3.05 -13.54
CA SER A 54 2.50 -3.28 -12.08
C SER A 54 3.17 -4.61 -11.72
N ARG A 55 3.00 -5.65 -12.54
CA ARG A 55 3.63 -6.97 -12.34
C ARG A 55 5.16 -6.93 -12.35
N TYR A 56 5.73 -5.91 -12.97
CA TYR A 56 7.18 -5.71 -13.09
C TYR A 56 7.72 -4.68 -12.09
N ALA A 57 6.85 -4.07 -11.29
CA ALA A 57 7.22 -3.07 -10.32
C ALA A 57 7.67 -3.71 -9.00
N VAL A 58 8.90 -3.44 -8.56
CA VAL A 58 9.35 -3.70 -7.19
C VAL A 58 9.23 -2.40 -6.41
N THR A 59 8.18 -2.31 -5.58
CA THR A 59 7.92 -1.10 -4.78
C THR A 59 8.76 -1.09 -3.51
N PHE A 60 9.28 0.05 -3.13
CA PHE A 60 10.15 0.20 -1.95
C PHE A 60 10.11 1.63 -1.41
N ILE A 61 10.51 1.82 -0.17
CA ILE A 61 10.62 3.13 0.48
C ILE A 61 12.07 3.60 0.46
N ASP A 62 12.97 2.79 0.98
CA ASP A 62 14.40 3.03 0.95
C ASP A 62 15.15 1.73 0.63
N ASN A 63 16.37 1.87 0.18
CA ASN A 63 17.36 0.82 0.02
C ASN A 63 18.71 1.29 0.59
N HIS A 64 19.76 0.48 0.45
CA HIS A 64 21.08 0.80 1.00
C HIS A 64 21.70 2.06 0.40
N ASP A 65 21.36 2.42 -0.85
CA ASP A 65 21.85 3.63 -1.51
C ASP A 65 21.10 4.87 -1.03
N THR A 66 19.76 4.85 -1.12
CA THR A 66 18.93 6.00 -0.73
C THR A 66 19.01 6.28 0.78
N TYR A 67 19.21 5.24 1.61
CA TYR A 67 19.27 5.36 3.06
C TYR A 67 20.52 6.08 3.57
N ARG A 68 21.61 6.07 2.82
CA ARG A 68 22.84 6.83 3.17
C ARG A 68 22.62 8.34 3.17
N ASN A 69 21.56 8.79 2.51
CA ASN A 69 21.12 10.19 2.46
C ASN A 69 22.17 11.17 1.89
N GLU A 70 23.13 10.68 1.13
CA GLU A 70 24.17 11.51 0.52
C GLU A 70 23.57 12.55 -0.44
N ASN A 71 22.42 12.22 -1.06
CA ASN A 71 21.69 13.07 -2.00
C ASN A 71 20.31 13.52 -1.49
N GLY A 72 20.01 13.36 -0.20
CA GLY A 72 18.69 13.70 0.35
C GLY A 72 17.55 12.74 -0.08
N GLU A 73 17.89 11.53 -0.53
CA GLU A 73 16.92 10.59 -1.09
C GLU A 73 16.19 9.75 -0.02
N LYS A 74 16.74 9.69 1.18
CA LYS A 74 16.13 8.98 2.31
C LYS A 74 14.81 9.62 2.71
N LEU A 75 13.77 8.80 2.89
CA LEU A 75 12.53 9.28 3.48
C LEU A 75 12.75 9.64 4.96
N GLN A 76 12.49 10.90 5.34
CA GLN A 76 12.76 11.40 6.70
C GLN A 76 11.55 11.26 7.63
N ASN A 77 10.33 11.37 7.10
CA ASN A 77 9.10 11.41 7.88
C ASN A 77 8.11 10.34 7.41
N ASN A 78 7.18 9.92 8.29
CA ASN A 78 6.06 9.06 7.93
C ASN A 78 6.48 7.71 7.31
N ILE A 79 7.61 7.15 7.75
CA ILE A 79 8.21 5.93 7.19
C ILE A 79 7.25 4.74 7.26
N LEU A 80 6.58 4.54 8.42
CA LEU A 80 5.61 3.47 8.58
C LEU A 80 4.38 3.68 7.69
N ALA A 81 3.90 4.92 7.59
CA ALA A 81 2.79 5.29 6.70
C ALA A 81 3.10 5.01 5.22
N ALA A 82 4.33 5.30 4.79
CA ALA A 82 4.79 5.00 3.44
C ALA A 82 4.88 3.48 3.18
N ASN A 83 5.35 2.70 4.17
CA ASN A 83 5.33 1.24 4.09
C ASN A 83 3.89 0.69 4.03
N ALA A 84 2.96 1.27 4.79
CA ALA A 84 1.54 0.91 4.70
C ALA A 84 1.00 1.14 3.29
N PHE A 85 1.38 2.26 2.66
CA PHE A 85 0.97 2.57 1.29
C PHE A 85 1.47 1.50 0.30
N ILE A 86 2.76 1.15 0.27
CA ILE A 86 3.28 0.15 -0.69
C ILE A 86 2.75 -1.26 -0.40
N LEU A 87 2.44 -1.59 0.86
CA LEU A 87 1.83 -2.87 1.22
C LEU A 87 0.38 -2.98 0.73
N ALA A 88 -0.34 -1.87 0.59
CA ALA A 88 -1.68 -1.87 -0.01
C ALA A 88 -1.64 -1.93 -1.55
N MET A 89 -0.58 -1.40 -2.18
CA MET A 89 -0.48 -1.23 -3.63
C MET A 89 -0.25 -2.56 -4.38
N PRO A 90 -0.59 -2.61 -5.69
CA PRO A 90 -0.04 -3.60 -6.61
C PRO A 90 1.50 -3.52 -6.67
N GLY A 91 2.13 -4.45 -7.38
CA GLY A 91 3.58 -4.59 -7.41
C GLY A 91 4.09 -5.50 -6.31
N THR A 92 5.39 -5.72 -6.31
CA THR A 92 6.08 -6.56 -5.32
C THR A 92 6.73 -5.66 -4.27
N PRO A 93 6.19 -5.57 -3.05
CA PRO A 93 6.77 -4.70 -2.02
C PRO A 93 8.09 -5.28 -1.49
N CYS A 94 9.12 -4.44 -1.46
CA CYS A 94 10.42 -4.73 -0.86
C CYS A 94 10.56 -3.90 0.43
N ILE A 95 10.49 -4.56 1.58
CA ILE A 95 10.61 -3.90 2.88
C ILE A 95 12.10 -3.82 3.26
N PHE A 96 12.58 -2.60 3.47
CA PHE A 96 13.96 -2.36 3.85
C PHE A 96 14.22 -2.84 5.28
N LEU A 97 15.32 -3.57 5.50
CA LEU A 97 15.61 -4.20 6.79
C LEU A 97 15.58 -3.24 8.00
N PRO A 98 16.12 -2.00 7.95
CA PRO A 98 15.96 -1.05 9.04
C PRO A 98 14.50 -0.71 9.36
N HIS A 99 13.63 -0.57 8.35
CA HIS A 99 12.18 -0.33 8.55
C HIS A 99 11.52 -1.55 9.18
N TRP A 100 11.86 -2.76 8.73
CA TRP A 100 11.38 -3.99 9.36
C TRP A 100 11.73 -4.07 10.83
N LYS A 101 12.99 -3.78 11.18
CA LYS A 101 13.44 -3.79 12.58
C LYS A 101 12.73 -2.75 13.45
N ALA A 102 12.42 -1.58 12.87
CA ALA A 102 11.76 -0.49 13.61
C ALA A 102 10.26 -0.71 13.81
N TYR A 103 9.56 -1.36 12.86
CA TYR A 103 8.10 -1.42 12.78
C TYR A 103 7.56 -2.84 12.58
N GLN A 104 8.24 -3.84 13.09
CA GLN A 104 7.97 -5.26 12.80
C GLN A 104 6.52 -5.64 13.08
N THR A 105 5.98 -5.22 14.23
CA THR A 105 4.61 -5.58 14.66
C THR A 105 3.56 -5.05 13.69
N GLU A 106 3.65 -3.78 13.30
CA GLU A 106 2.70 -3.13 12.41
C GLU A 106 2.82 -3.68 10.98
N LEU A 107 4.05 -3.88 10.52
CA LEU A 107 4.32 -4.45 9.20
C LEU A 107 3.79 -5.88 9.08
N GLN A 108 3.95 -6.72 10.11
CA GLN A 108 3.42 -8.08 10.12
C GLN A 108 1.89 -8.10 9.99
N LYS A 109 1.17 -7.21 10.71
CA LYS A 109 -0.29 -7.09 10.60
C LYS A 109 -0.73 -6.72 9.18
N MET A 110 -0.07 -5.74 8.57
CA MET A 110 -0.40 -5.28 7.23
C MET A 110 -0.04 -6.31 6.15
N ILE A 111 1.08 -7.03 6.29
CA ILE A 111 1.46 -8.14 5.40
C ILE A 111 0.45 -9.28 5.51
N ALA A 112 0.01 -9.64 6.72
CA ALA A 112 -1.01 -10.66 6.90
C ALA A 112 -2.32 -10.25 6.21
N ALA A 113 -2.79 -9.02 6.40
CA ALA A 113 -4.00 -8.51 5.75
C ALA A 113 -3.86 -8.46 4.21
N ARG A 114 -2.70 -8.07 3.68
CA ARG A 114 -2.38 -8.12 2.26
C ARG A 114 -2.54 -9.54 1.70
N ASN A 115 -1.96 -10.53 2.38
CA ASN A 115 -2.03 -11.93 1.97
C ASN A 115 -3.45 -12.50 2.08
N GLU A 116 -4.18 -12.16 3.15
CA GLU A 116 -5.59 -12.56 3.34
C GLU A 116 -6.48 -11.99 2.23
N ALA A 117 -6.28 -10.73 1.84
CA ALA A 117 -7.03 -10.10 0.76
C ALA A 117 -6.62 -10.61 -0.63
N GLY A 118 -5.49 -11.30 -0.76
CA GLY A 118 -4.95 -11.77 -2.03
C GLY A 118 -4.43 -10.61 -2.90
N ILE A 119 -3.80 -9.61 -2.29
CA ILE A 119 -3.15 -8.54 -3.06
C ILE A 119 -1.86 -9.08 -3.66
N THR A 120 -1.76 -9.01 -4.97
CA THR A 120 -0.61 -9.46 -5.78
C THR A 120 0.02 -8.31 -6.54
N ASN A 121 1.08 -8.59 -7.30
CA ASN A 121 1.68 -7.62 -8.21
C ASN A 121 0.81 -7.28 -9.43
N GLN A 122 -0.32 -7.97 -9.62
CA GLN A 122 -1.28 -7.74 -10.69
C GLN A 122 -2.64 -7.26 -10.18
N SER A 123 -2.76 -6.99 -8.89
CA SER A 123 -3.97 -6.41 -8.30
C SER A 123 -4.29 -5.06 -8.91
N ARG A 124 -5.57 -4.64 -8.83
CA ARG A 124 -6.04 -3.41 -9.47
C ARG A 124 -6.37 -2.36 -8.43
N ILE A 125 -5.89 -1.15 -8.66
CA ILE A 125 -6.36 0.03 -7.92
C ILE A 125 -7.77 0.35 -8.45
N VAL A 126 -8.78 0.18 -7.58
CA VAL A 126 -10.19 0.43 -7.94
C VAL A 126 -10.64 1.84 -7.55
N SER A 127 -9.93 2.48 -6.65
CA SER A 127 -10.14 3.88 -6.29
C SER A 127 -8.84 4.52 -5.83
N GLY A 128 -8.64 5.76 -6.24
CA GLY A 128 -7.59 6.63 -5.75
C GLY A 128 -8.12 8.06 -5.72
N LYS A 129 -8.30 8.62 -4.52
CA LYS A 129 -8.96 9.93 -4.35
C LYS A 129 -8.20 10.82 -3.39
N TYR A 130 -7.92 12.04 -3.84
CA TYR A 130 -7.42 13.11 -2.99
C TYR A 130 -8.56 13.68 -2.14
N TYR A 131 -8.24 13.94 -0.90
CA TYR A 131 -9.08 14.69 0.07
C TYR A 131 -8.24 15.81 0.67
N ASP A 132 -8.89 16.80 1.24
CA ASP A 132 -8.17 17.77 2.05
C ASP A 132 -7.47 17.06 3.22
N GLY A 133 -6.16 17.21 3.30
CA GLY A 133 -5.30 16.59 4.31
C GLY A 133 -4.87 15.14 4.03
N GLY A 134 -5.20 14.54 2.87
CA GLY A 134 -4.74 13.18 2.60
C GLY A 134 -5.17 12.56 1.28
N TYR A 135 -4.84 11.29 1.12
CA TYR A 135 -5.16 10.50 -0.06
C TYR A 135 -5.67 9.11 0.34
N VAL A 136 -6.73 8.64 -0.30
CA VAL A 136 -7.30 7.32 -0.07
C VAL A 136 -7.09 6.45 -1.29
N THR A 137 -6.52 5.26 -1.10
CA THR A 137 -6.36 4.27 -2.17
C THR A 137 -7.07 2.97 -1.78
N ILE A 138 -7.85 2.41 -2.72
CA ILE A 138 -8.51 1.11 -2.56
C ILE A 138 -7.99 0.19 -3.65
N VAL A 139 -7.52 -0.98 -3.25
CA VAL A 139 -6.95 -1.99 -4.14
C VAL A 139 -7.75 -3.27 -4.02
N GLN A 140 -8.15 -3.82 -5.16
CA GLN A 140 -8.83 -5.11 -5.26
C GLN A 140 -7.82 -6.23 -5.30
N GLY A 141 -7.84 -7.09 -4.31
CA GLY A 141 -7.15 -8.37 -4.31
C GLY A 141 -8.02 -9.49 -4.90
N GLU A 142 -7.48 -10.70 -4.93
CA GLU A 142 -8.19 -11.88 -5.44
C GLU A 142 -9.41 -12.25 -4.57
N LYS A 143 -9.36 -11.96 -3.26
CA LYS A 143 -10.39 -12.37 -2.29
C LYS A 143 -11.19 -11.18 -1.75
N SER A 144 -10.54 -10.05 -1.48
CA SER A 144 -11.18 -8.87 -0.90
C SER A 144 -10.35 -7.61 -1.19
N LYS A 145 -10.80 -6.45 -0.69
CA LYS A 145 -10.12 -5.18 -0.89
C LYS A 145 -9.28 -4.79 0.32
N ILE A 146 -8.25 -4.02 0.04
CA ILE A 146 -7.51 -3.23 1.01
C ILE A 146 -7.79 -1.75 0.74
N MET A 147 -8.04 -0.98 1.81
CA MET A 147 -8.08 0.47 1.75
C MET A 147 -6.95 1.02 2.61
N VAL A 148 -6.15 1.91 2.03
CA VAL A 148 -5.14 2.66 2.77
C VAL A 148 -5.46 4.15 2.71
N ILE A 149 -5.46 4.78 3.87
CA ILE A 149 -5.57 6.21 4.05
C ILE A 149 -4.17 6.73 4.35
N SER A 150 -3.71 7.70 3.56
CA SER A 150 -2.43 8.40 3.74
C SER A 150 -2.72 9.84 4.14
N GLY A 151 -2.13 10.33 5.23
CA GLY A 151 -2.48 11.61 5.83
C GLY A 151 -3.66 11.52 6.80
N TYR A 152 -4.32 12.67 7.02
CA TYR A 152 -5.51 12.81 7.87
C TYR A 152 -6.70 13.42 7.13
N PRO A 153 -7.17 12.78 6.04
CA PRO A 153 -8.31 13.30 5.30
C PRO A 153 -9.59 13.25 6.14
N ARG A 154 -10.44 14.28 5.98
CA ARG A 154 -11.74 14.32 6.63
C ARG A 154 -12.82 13.71 5.75
N GLY A 155 -13.83 13.11 6.37
CA GLY A 155 -15.03 12.63 5.66
C GLY A 155 -14.81 11.38 4.82
N VAL A 156 -13.79 10.57 5.12
CA VAL A 156 -13.60 9.27 4.48
C VAL A 156 -14.61 8.29 5.04
N ASN A 157 -15.40 7.67 4.17
CA ASN A 157 -16.29 6.58 4.55
C ASN A 157 -15.47 5.27 4.64
N THR A 158 -15.47 4.65 5.82
CA THR A 158 -14.80 3.37 6.09
C THR A 158 -15.80 2.23 6.37
N GLU A 159 -17.08 2.46 6.09
CA GLU A 159 -18.12 1.44 6.25
C GLU A 159 -17.79 0.21 5.38
N GLY A 160 -17.98 -0.97 5.92
CA GLY A 160 -17.61 -2.23 5.27
C GLY A 160 -16.12 -2.58 5.33
N TYR A 161 -15.32 -1.83 6.10
CA TYR A 161 -13.91 -2.13 6.31
C TYR A 161 -13.58 -2.29 7.79
N THR A 162 -12.66 -3.20 8.08
CA THR A 162 -12.10 -3.44 9.42
C THR A 162 -10.70 -2.85 9.51
N LEU A 163 -10.45 -2.08 10.56
CA LEU A 163 -9.14 -1.49 10.83
C LEU A 163 -8.11 -2.58 11.17
N VAL A 164 -6.98 -2.57 10.48
CA VAL A 164 -5.85 -3.48 10.68
C VAL A 164 -4.71 -2.80 11.44
N SER A 165 -4.38 -1.58 11.02
CA SER A 165 -3.29 -0.79 11.61
C SER A 165 -3.56 0.69 11.40
N VAL A 166 -3.19 1.50 12.38
CA VAL A 166 -3.40 2.95 12.36
C VAL A 166 -2.19 3.65 12.95
N GLY A 167 -1.95 4.87 12.48
CA GLY A 167 -0.88 5.71 12.97
C GLY A 167 -1.02 6.07 14.45
N THR A 168 0.11 6.20 15.10
CA THR A 168 0.24 6.67 16.49
C THR A 168 0.78 8.10 16.50
N ALA A 169 0.94 8.70 17.69
CA ALA A 169 1.57 10.01 17.83
C ALA A 169 3.02 10.03 17.28
N GLU A 170 3.74 8.90 17.39
CA GLU A 170 5.12 8.74 16.93
C GLU A 170 5.21 8.43 15.43
N ASN A 171 4.21 7.71 14.89
CA ASN A 171 4.14 7.31 13.50
C ASN A 171 2.75 7.64 12.93
N PRO A 172 2.43 8.93 12.74
CA PRO A 172 1.12 9.38 12.31
C PRO A 172 0.89 9.13 10.80
N ASN A 173 -0.21 9.68 10.32
CA ASN A 173 -0.49 9.88 8.89
C ASN A 173 -0.81 8.61 8.09
N TYR A 174 -1.38 7.57 8.72
CA TYR A 174 -1.96 6.46 7.97
C TYR A 174 -3.07 5.72 8.73
N ALA A 175 -3.93 5.08 7.97
CA ALA A 175 -4.79 3.99 8.45
C ALA A 175 -4.89 2.91 7.36
N PHE A 176 -4.76 1.66 7.75
CA PHE A 176 -4.77 0.50 6.87
C PHE A 176 -5.96 -0.39 7.24
N TYR A 177 -6.83 -0.64 6.27
CA TYR A 177 -8.06 -1.38 6.44
C TYR A 177 -8.11 -2.57 5.50
N LYS A 178 -8.77 -3.64 5.92
CA LYS A 178 -9.22 -4.72 5.05
C LYS A 178 -10.74 -4.69 4.91
N GLU A 179 -11.29 -5.07 3.77
CA GLU A 179 -12.72 -5.23 3.57
C GLU A 179 -13.25 -6.27 4.58
N ALA A 180 -14.32 -5.93 5.29
CA ALA A 180 -14.99 -6.85 6.19
C ALA A 180 -15.59 -8.00 5.36
N ASN A 181 -15.38 -9.24 5.79
CA ASN A 181 -15.93 -10.40 5.08
C ASN A 181 -17.30 -10.72 5.66
N PRO A 182 -18.41 -10.30 5.03
CA PRO A 182 -19.77 -10.52 5.57
C PRO A 182 -20.11 -12.01 5.73
N ALA A 183 -19.39 -12.91 5.05
CA ALA A 183 -19.65 -14.34 5.13
C ALA A 183 -19.05 -15.04 6.36
N LYS A 184 -18.15 -14.37 7.12
CA LYS A 184 -17.55 -14.93 8.34
C LYS A 184 -18.24 -14.49 9.63
N ASP A 185 -19.03 -13.43 9.59
CA ASP A 185 -19.71 -12.87 10.78
C ASP A 185 -21.17 -13.33 10.91
N VAL A 186 -21.65 -14.21 10.04
CA VAL A 186 -22.95 -14.84 10.19
C VAL A 186 -22.78 -16.06 11.10
N THR A 187 -22.91 -15.85 12.39
CA THR A 187 -23.18 -16.94 13.35
C THR A 187 -24.60 -17.41 13.04
N VAL A 188 -24.73 -18.49 12.27
CA VAL A 188 -26.00 -19.14 12.05
C VAL A 188 -26.40 -19.81 13.38
N TYR A 189 -27.25 -19.15 14.15
CA TYR A 189 -27.98 -19.83 15.22
C TYR A 189 -28.99 -20.76 14.57
N VAL A 190 -28.65 -22.04 14.49
CA VAL A 190 -29.65 -23.08 14.22
C VAL A 190 -30.43 -23.23 15.51
N GLU A 191 -31.63 -22.63 15.60
CA GLU A 191 -32.59 -23.02 16.60
C GLU A 191 -33.02 -24.46 16.28
N ALA A 192 -32.60 -25.37 17.14
CA ALA A 192 -33.15 -26.74 17.13
C ALA A 192 -34.62 -26.65 17.53
N ASN A 193 -35.51 -26.75 16.55
CA ASN A 193 -36.91 -26.99 16.80
C ASN A 193 -37.05 -28.42 17.39
N GLU A 194 -37.05 -28.50 18.72
CA GLU A 194 -37.56 -29.67 19.40
C GLU A 194 -39.07 -29.69 19.20
N GLN A 195 -39.57 -30.56 18.32
CA GLN A 195 -40.99 -30.96 18.33
C GLN A 195 -41.19 -31.98 19.44
N PRO A 196 -42.11 -31.74 20.39
CA PRO A 196 -42.51 -32.79 21.33
C PRO A 196 -43.36 -33.84 20.62
N LEU A 197 -43.10 -35.09 20.96
CA LEU A 197 -43.89 -36.28 20.60
C LEU A 197 -45.31 -36.21 21.17
#